data_758770c065aed8c956c05d3ffb27f5b4
#
_entry.id   758770c065aed8c956c05d3ffb27f5b4
#
_cell.length_a   1.000
_cell.length_b   1.000
_cell.length_c   1.000
_cell.angle_alpha   90.00
_cell.angle_beta   90.00
_cell.angle_gamma   90.00
#
_symmetry.space_group_name_H-M   'P 1'
#
loop_
_entity.id
_entity.type
_entity.pdbx_description
1 polymer ?
#
loop_
_entity_poly.entity_id
_entity_poly.type
_entity_poly.pdbx_seq_one_letter_code
_entity_poly.pdbx_strand_id
1 'polypeptide(L)'
;INQSVRGIILSGGPLNVYQINKYSFDKTILELNIPILGICFGHQILSKLNGGRVKQSKHREFGLANIFRKRDSLLTKNFYNMKKNKKVWMSHADQVSKLPKNFQVVASSTNSKYAIVENKLKKFYGVQFHPEVTHTENGKKLISNFVFLICKIKKNWSSKDQKIKLINEVRDQVGTHKVICALSGGVDSSVVAVSYTHLTLPTNTPV
;
A
#
# COMPACT_ATOMS: atom_id res chain seq x y z
N ILE A 1 18.41 7.67 -0.85
CA ILE A 1 17.17 7.62 -1.66
C ILE A 1 17.43 8.40 -2.93
N ASN A 2 17.23 7.78 -4.08
CA ASN A 2 17.43 8.39 -5.40
C ASN A 2 16.43 9.55 -5.61
N GLN A 3 16.82 10.61 -6.32
CA GLN A 3 15.99 11.78 -6.65
C GLN A 3 14.70 11.43 -7.42
N SER A 4 14.58 10.21 -7.96
CA SER A 4 13.37 9.71 -8.64
C SER A 4 12.23 9.33 -7.69
N VAL A 5 12.49 9.15 -6.38
CA VAL A 5 11.47 8.77 -5.39
C VAL A 5 10.49 9.93 -5.16
N ARG A 6 9.22 9.72 -5.41
CA ARG A 6 8.16 10.73 -5.31
C ARG A 6 7.23 10.55 -4.11
N GLY A 7 7.32 9.43 -3.41
CA GLY A 7 6.52 9.12 -2.22
C GLY A 7 6.95 7.83 -1.57
N ILE A 8 6.60 7.65 -0.30
CA ILE A 8 6.89 6.46 0.49
C ILE A 8 5.59 5.90 1.06
N ILE A 9 5.43 4.58 0.99
CA ILE A 9 4.36 3.87 1.69
C ILE A 9 5.00 3.03 2.79
N LEU A 10 4.65 3.33 4.04
CA LEU A 10 4.99 2.51 5.20
C LEU A 10 3.87 1.49 5.36
N SER A 11 4.13 0.25 4.98
CA SER A 11 3.15 -0.83 4.97
C SER A 11 2.74 -1.28 6.38
N GLY A 12 1.70 -2.10 6.46
CA GLY A 12 1.37 -2.89 7.64
C GLY A 12 2.47 -3.91 7.96
N GLY A 13 2.41 -4.52 9.12
CA GLY A 13 3.36 -5.54 9.53
C GLY A 13 2.96 -6.21 10.85
N PRO A 14 3.54 -7.37 11.17
CA PRO A 14 3.22 -8.13 12.37
C PRO A 14 3.83 -7.55 13.65
N LEU A 15 4.69 -6.55 13.52
CA LEU A 15 5.39 -5.93 14.63
C LEU A 15 4.52 -4.90 15.34
N ASN A 16 4.85 -4.62 16.59
CA ASN A 16 4.28 -3.49 17.32
C ASN A 16 5.29 -2.35 17.47
N VAL A 17 4.78 -1.14 17.65
CA VAL A 17 5.61 0.07 17.74
C VAL A 17 6.49 0.13 18.99
N TYR A 18 6.26 -0.71 19.99
CA TYR A 18 7.10 -0.77 21.21
C TYR A 18 8.43 -1.47 20.93
N GLN A 19 8.50 -2.28 19.87
CA GLN A 19 9.70 -3.01 19.44
C GLN A 19 10.53 -2.25 18.40
N ILE A 20 10.14 -1.02 18.07
CA ILE A 20 10.76 -0.22 17.01
C ILE A 20 12.27 -0.01 17.22
N ASN A 21 12.73 0.00 18.49
CA ASN A 21 14.15 0.14 18.81
C ASN A 21 14.98 -1.11 18.48
N LYS A 22 14.34 -2.26 18.25
CA LYS A 22 14.99 -3.49 17.75
C LYS A 22 15.22 -3.48 16.25
N TYR A 23 14.51 -2.63 15.53
CA TYR A 23 14.57 -2.53 14.09
C TYR A 23 15.02 -1.12 13.74
N SER A 24 16.12 -1.01 13.03
CA SER A 24 16.70 0.28 12.62
C SER A 24 15.76 0.97 11.63
N PHE A 25 14.76 1.70 12.14
CA PHE A 25 13.96 2.59 11.30
C PHE A 25 14.73 3.89 11.13
N ASP A 26 15.17 4.15 9.92
CA ASP A 26 15.87 5.40 9.61
C ASP A 26 14.87 6.57 9.61
N LYS A 27 14.97 7.42 10.62
CA LYS A 27 14.11 8.59 10.79
C LYS A 27 14.36 9.67 9.73
N THR A 28 15.47 9.63 9.04
CA THR A 28 15.82 10.62 8.00
C THR A 28 14.80 10.63 6.85
N ILE A 29 14.07 9.53 6.63
CA ILE A 29 12.97 9.50 5.66
C ILE A 29 11.87 10.55 5.94
N LEU A 30 11.69 10.97 7.20
CA LEU A 30 10.71 11.99 7.59
C LEU A 30 11.16 13.42 7.21
N GLU A 31 12.44 13.59 6.85
CA GLU A 31 13.07 14.87 6.51
C GLU A 31 13.19 15.07 4.99
N LEU A 32 12.87 14.03 4.20
CA LEU A 32 13.03 14.03 2.74
C LEU A 32 12.06 14.96 1.98
N ASN A 33 11.13 15.60 2.67
CA ASN A 33 10.15 16.52 2.08
C ASN A 33 9.25 15.89 0.99
N ILE A 34 9.14 14.56 0.97
CA ILE A 34 8.29 13.78 0.07
C ILE A 34 7.06 13.24 0.80
N PRO A 35 5.93 13.01 0.10
CA PRO A 35 4.74 12.46 0.71
C PRO A 35 4.97 11.08 1.33
N ILE A 36 4.39 10.84 2.52
CA ILE A 36 4.43 9.53 3.20
C ILE A 36 3.01 9.08 3.53
N LEU A 37 2.67 7.84 3.17
CA LEU A 37 1.45 7.15 3.57
C LEU A 37 1.80 6.00 4.52
N GLY A 38 1.32 6.07 5.76
CA GLY A 38 1.39 4.96 6.70
C GLY A 38 0.10 4.13 6.66
N ILE A 39 0.22 2.81 6.53
CA ILE A 39 -0.89 1.85 6.54
C ILE A 39 -0.76 0.99 7.80
N CYS A 40 -1.80 0.93 8.63
CA CYS A 40 -1.87 0.12 9.86
C CYS A 40 -0.64 0.36 10.76
N PHE A 41 0.29 -0.57 10.84
CA PHE A 41 1.54 -0.40 11.58
C PHE A 41 2.35 0.82 11.11
N GLY A 42 2.41 1.07 9.80
CA GLY A 42 3.07 2.26 9.24
C GLY A 42 2.42 3.58 9.70
N HIS A 43 1.09 3.63 9.86
CA HIS A 43 0.39 4.77 10.45
C HIS A 43 0.78 4.99 11.92
N GLN A 44 0.87 3.90 12.69
CA GLN A 44 1.27 3.94 14.10
C GLN A 44 2.72 4.43 14.27
N ILE A 45 3.65 3.92 13.44
CA ILE A 45 5.04 4.37 13.41
C ILE A 45 5.11 5.86 13.05
N LEU A 46 4.47 6.26 11.96
CA LEU A 46 4.47 7.65 11.51
C LEU A 46 3.95 8.59 12.60
N SER A 47 2.89 8.19 13.30
CA SER A 47 2.34 8.94 14.43
C SER A 47 3.32 9.02 15.60
N LYS A 48 3.92 7.89 16.01
CA LYS A 48 4.86 7.83 17.14
C LYS A 48 6.11 8.67 16.89
N LEU A 49 6.69 8.58 15.71
CA LEU A 49 7.92 9.29 15.34
C LEU A 49 7.72 10.81 15.23
N ASN A 50 6.49 11.27 14.99
CA ASN A 50 6.15 12.69 14.98
C ASN A 50 5.65 13.21 16.35
N GLY A 51 5.81 12.45 17.44
CA GLY A 51 5.47 12.87 18.81
C GLY A 51 4.04 12.52 19.25
N GLY A 52 3.34 11.67 18.50
CA GLY A 52 2.10 11.05 18.90
C GLY A 52 2.30 9.91 19.91
N ARG A 53 1.19 9.34 20.39
CA ARG A 53 1.21 8.17 21.27
C ARG A 53 0.41 7.03 20.66
N VAL A 54 0.93 5.84 20.78
CA VAL A 54 0.27 4.58 20.42
C VAL A 54 0.04 3.81 21.72
N LYS A 55 -1.06 3.13 21.83
CA LYS A 55 -1.37 2.25 22.97
C LYS A 55 -2.09 1.00 22.47
N GLN A 56 -2.04 -0.04 23.28
CA GLN A 56 -2.87 -1.22 23.05
C GLN A 56 -4.34 -0.82 23.12
N SER A 57 -5.13 -1.26 22.15
CA SER A 57 -6.57 -1.02 22.15
C SER A 57 -7.27 -1.91 23.16
N LYS A 58 -8.24 -1.36 23.89
CA LYS A 58 -9.15 -2.17 24.74
C LYS A 58 -10.02 -3.10 23.89
N HIS A 59 -10.36 -2.64 22.68
CA HIS A 59 -11.14 -3.40 21.70
C HIS A 59 -10.26 -3.62 20.47
N ARG A 60 -9.71 -4.82 20.36
CA ARG A 60 -8.99 -5.23 19.16
C ARG A 60 -9.96 -5.22 17.98
N GLU A 61 -9.56 -4.62 16.87
CA GLU A 61 -10.38 -4.57 15.65
C GLU A 61 -9.81 -5.52 14.61
N PHE A 62 -10.53 -6.63 14.36
CA PHE A 62 -10.25 -7.58 13.28
C PHE A 62 -11.52 -7.78 12.47
N GLY A 63 -11.46 -7.53 11.17
CA GLY A 63 -12.60 -7.66 10.27
C GLY A 63 -13.16 -6.33 9.77
N LEU A 64 -14.44 -6.35 9.35
CA LEU A 64 -15.11 -5.20 8.77
C LEU A 64 -15.50 -4.16 9.83
N ALA A 65 -15.15 -2.91 9.59
CA ALA A 65 -15.57 -1.77 10.40
C ALA A 65 -16.07 -0.63 9.50
N ASN A 66 -16.98 0.20 10.04
CA ASN A 66 -17.41 1.41 9.35
C ASN A 66 -16.53 2.58 9.78
N ILE A 67 -16.01 3.33 8.81
CA ILE A 67 -15.38 4.63 9.07
C ILE A 67 -16.26 5.76 8.58
N PHE A 68 -16.26 6.85 9.34
CA PHE A 68 -17.11 8.03 9.13
C PHE A 68 -16.22 9.22 8.76
N ARG A 69 -16.53 9.88 7.63
CA ARG A 69 -15.83 11.09 7.20
C ARG A 69 -16.03 12.22 8.19
N LYS A 70 -14.94 12.88 8.58
CA LYS A 70 -14.91 14.05 9.44
C LYS A 70 -14.55 15.33 8.68
N ARG A 71 -13.72 15.21 7.64
CA ARG A 71 -13.31 16.31 6.76
C ARG A 71 -12.88 15.82 5.38
N ASP A 72 -12.76 16.75 4.46
CA ASP A 72 -12.23 16.49 3.13
C ASP A 72 -10.70 16.44 3.12
N SER A 73 -10.18 15.52 2.31
CA SER A 73 -8.76 15.33 2.08
C SER A 73 -8.51 14.90 0.64
N LEU A 74 -7.36 15.27 0.09
CA LEU A 74 -6.93 14.76 -1.22
C LEU A 74 -6.83 13.24 -1.22
N LEU A 75 -6.40 12.65 -0.10
CA LEU A 75 -6.31 11.19 0.05
C LEU A 75 -7.68 10.52 -0.12
N THR A 76 -8.74 11.14 0.34
CA THR A 76 -10.11 10.58 0.31
C THR A 76 -10.98 11.10 -0.82
N LYS A 77 -10.39 11.81 -1.81
CA LYS A 77 -11.14 12.33 -2.97
C LYS A 77 -11.85 11.19 -3.71
N ASN A 78 -13.17 11.28 -3.84
CA ASN A 78 -14.04 10.26 -4.45
C ASN A 78 -13.95 8.87 -3.79
N PHE A 79 -13.39 8.76 -2.59
CA PHE A 79 -13.36 7.50 -1.83
C PHE A 79 -14.75 7.15 -1.28
N TYR A 80 -15.46 8.12 -0.75
CA TYR A 80 -16.78 7.90 -0.12
C TYR A 80 -17.95 7.79 -1.09
N ASN A 81 -17.81 8.20 -2.38
CA ASN A 81 -18.87 8.13 -3.40
C ASN A 81 -20.21 8.64 -2.88
N MET A 82 -20.28 9.88 -2.39
CA MET A 82 -21.47 10.54 -1.80
C MET A 82 -21.98 9.93 -0.48
N LYS A 83 -21.47 8.80 -0.01
CA LYS A 83 -21.81 8.22 1.30
C LYS A 83 -21.05 8.94 2.41
N LYS A 84 -21.63 8.98 3.62
CA LYS A 84 -20.94 9.53 4.81
C LYS A 84 -20.01 8.53 5.46
N ASN A 85 -20.11 7.23 5.14
CA ASN A 85 -19.32 6.15 5.70
C ASN A 85 -18.79 5.20 4.62
N LYS A 86 -17.82 4.36 5.00
CA LYS A 86 -17.25 3.28 4.20
C LYS A 86 -16.95 2.09 5.07
N LYS A 87 -17.18 0.88 4.52
CA LYS A 87 -16.71 -0.37 5.12
C LYS A 87 -15.24 -0.58 4.77
N VAL A 88 -14.43 -0.85 5.77
CA VAL A 88 -12.98 -1.06 5.64
C VAL A 88 -12.57 -2.28 6.46
N TRP A 89 -11.45 -2.90 6.08
CA TRP A 89 -10.90 -4.03 6.80
C TRP A 89 -9.88 -3.56 7.84
N MET A 90 -10.20 -3.81 9.11
CA MET A 90 -9.31 -3.55 10.25
C MET A 90 -8.57 -4.86 10.61
N SER A 91 -7.30 -4.72 11.00
CA SER A 91 -6.49 -5.83 11.52
C SER A 91 -5.41 -5.28 12.45
N HIS A 92 -5.84 -4.88 13.67
CA HIS A 92 -4.92 -4.29 14.62
C HIS A 92 -5.32 -4.53 16.09
N ALA A 93 -4.30 -4.69 16.94
CA ALA A 93 -4.44 -4.71 18.40
C ALA A 93 -4.03 -3.37 19.03
N ASP A 94 -3.14 -2.62 18.38
CA ASP A 94 -2.66 -1.33 18.82
C ASP A 94 -3.29 -0.20 18.00
N GLN A 95 -3.43 0.99 18.60
CA GLN A 95 -3.98 2.16 17.93
C GLN A 95 -3.29 3.45 18.37
N VAL A 96 -3.31 4.44 17.51
CA VAL A 96 -2.91 5.80 17.89
C VAL A 96 -3.89 6.32 18.95
N SER A 97 -3.38 6.73 20.10
CA SER A 97 -4.17 7.26 21.22
C SER A 97 -4.09 8.78 21.36
N LYS A 98 -3.01 9.37 20.83
CA LYS A 98 -2.82 10.82 20.75
C LYS A 98 -2.15 11.17 19.43
N LEU A 99 -2.78 12.07 18.66
CA LEU A 99 -2.17 12.58 17.42
C LEU A 99 -0.96 13.45 17.70
N PRO A 100 0.05 13.42 16.81
CA PRO A 100 1.11 14.42 16.82
C PRO A 100 0.58 15.82 16.53
N LYS A 101 1.37 16.83 16.89
CA LYS A 101 1.07 18.24 16.55
C LYS A 101 0.92 18.40 15.03
N ASN A 102 -0.02 19.24 14.60
CA ASN A 102 -0.33 19.53 13.20
C ASN A 102 -0.94 18.37 12.38
N PHE A 103 -1.22 17.21 12.99
CA PHE A 103 -2.05 16.19 12.35
C PHE A 103 -3.54 16.46 12.59
N GLN A 104 -4.34 16.16 11.59
CA GLN A 104 -5.79 16.35 11.61
C GLN A 104 -6.51 15.04 11.33
N VAL A 105 -7.67 14.85 11.98
CA VAL A 105 -8.51 13.67 11.74
C VAL A 105 -9.31 13.88 10.47
N VAL A 106 -9.19 12.93 9.52
CA VAL A 106 -9.97 12.89 8.28
C VAL A 106 -11.16 11.95 8.41
N ALA A 107 -10.99 10.81 9.09
CA ALA A 107 -12.06 9.88 9.41
C ALA A 107 -11.83 9.18 10.74
N SER A 108 -12.92 8.68 11.33
CA SER A 108 -12.92 7.88 12.57
C SER A 108 -13.81 6.65 12.38
N SER A 109 -13.54 5.56 13.13
CA SER A 109 -14.50 4.47 13.39
C SER A 109 -15.05 4.57 14.80
N THR A 110 -15.93 3.64 15.17
CA THR A 110 -16.46 3.56 16.54
C THR A 110 -15.35 3.32 17.55
N ASN A 111 -14.38 2.46 17.22
CA ASN A 111 -13.31 2.05 18.13
C ASN A 111 -11.99 2.75 17.84
N SER A 112 -11.79 3.29 16.63
CA SER A 112 -10.56 3.99 16.23
C SER A 112 -10.87 5.46 15.90
N LYS A 113 -10.55 6.35 16.84
CA LYS A 113 -10.71 7.80 16.67
C LYS A 113 -9.91 8.35 15.49
N TYR A 114 -8.81 7.71 15.14
CA TYR A 114 -7.82 8.15 14.14
C TYR A 114 -7.71 7.17 12.98
N ALA A 115 -8.87 6.80 12.40
CA ALA A 115 -8.93 5.83 11.30
C ALA A 115 -8.25 6.35 10.02
N ILE A 116 -8.40 7.65 9.71
CA ILE A 116 -7.62 8.36 8.68
C ILE A 116 -7.15 9.68 9.27
N VAL A 117 -5.88 10.00 9.10
CA VAL A 117 -5.27 11.25 9.53
C VAL A 117 -4.37 11.83 8.45
N GLU A 118 -4.14 13.15 8.52
CA GLU A 118 -3.20 13.84 7.63
C GLU A 118 -2.46 14.97 8.33
N ASN A 119 -1.22 15.21 7.91
CA ASN A 119 -0.50 16.46 8.11
C ASN A 119 -0.21 17.07 6.73
N LYS A 120 -0.97 18.09 6.36
CA LYS A 120 -0.88 18.71 5.02
C LYS A 120 0.46 19.38 4.77
N LEU A 121 1.05 19.99 5.81
CA LEU A 121 2.33 20.71 5.69
C LEU A 121 3.47 19.74 5.34
N LYS A 122 3.55 18.60 6.04
CA LYS A 122 4.55 17.57 5.80
C LYS A 122 4.16 16.58 4.69
N LYS A 123 2.92 16.65 4.18
CA LYS A 123 2.33 15.67 3.25
C LYS A 123 2.34 14.25 3.81
N PHE A 124 2.10 14.11 5.12
CA PHE A 124 2.03 12.81 5.80
C PHE A 124 0.58 12.40 5.97
N TYR A 125 0.30 11.16 5.65
CA TYR A 125 -1.03 10.54 5.70
C TYR A 125 -0.95 9.23 6.44
N GLY A 126 -1.99 8.92 7.21
CA GLY A 126 -2.06 7.65 7.95
C GLY A 126 -3.45 7.04 7.85
N VAL A 127 -3.52 5.73 7.62
CA VAL A 127 -4.75 4.94 7.65
C VAL A 127 -4.57 3.75 8.58
N GLN A 128 -5.52 3.53 9.50
CA GLN A 128 -5.44 2.42 10.46
C GLN A 128 -5.87 1.08 9.85
N PHE A 129 -6.70 1.11 8.83
CA PHE A 129 -7.20 -0.05 8.09
C PHE A 129 -6.30 -0.40 6.89
N HIS A 130 -6.60 -1.51 6.23
CA HIS A 130 -5.89 -2.02 5.06
C HIS A 130 -6.60 -1.63 3.76
N PRO A 131 -6.19 -0.55 3.05
CA PRO A 131 -6.80 -0.17 1.78
C PRO A 131 -6.42 -1.08 0.62
N GLU A 132 -5.38 -1.89 0.76
CA GLU A 132 -4.86 -2.80 -0.27
C GLU A 132 -5.70 -4.08 -0.42
N VAL A 133 -6.44 -4.47 0.62
CA VAL A 133 -7.24 -5.71 0.59
C VAL A 133 -8.60 -5.50 -0.07
N THR A 134 -9.13 -6.56 -0.67
CA THR A 134 -10.41 -6.55 -1.41
C THR A 134 -11.62 -6.24 -0.53
N HIS A 135 -11.53 -6.53 0.78
CA HIS A 135 -12.59 -6.27 1.76
C HIS A 135 -12.76 -4.79 2.10
N THR A 136 -11.81 -3.93 1.75
CA THR A 136 -11.94 -2.48 1.91
C THR A 136 -12.62 -1.88 0.70
N GLU A 137 -13.85 -1.36 0.89
CA GLU A 137 -14.60 -0.70 -0.17
C GLU A 137 -13.82 0.49 -0.75
N ASN A 138 -13.57 0.49 -2.06
CA ASN A 138 -12.83 1.55 -2.74
C ASN A 138 -11.38 1.76 -2.25
N GLY A 139 -10.76 0.81 -1.56
CA GLY A 139 -9.40 0.95 -1.04
C GLY A 139 -8.37 1.30 -2.11
N LYS A 140 -8.50 0.71 -3.31
CA LYS A 140 -7.66 1.03 -4.48
C LYS A 140 -7.74 2.52 -4.85
N LYS A 141 -8.89 3.19 -4.65
CA LYS A 141 -9.05 4.62 -4.92
C LYS A 141 -8.22 5.47 -3.98
N LEU A 142 -8.13 5.09 -2.70
CA LEU A 142 -7.32 5.78 -1.71
C LEU A 142 -5.81 5.69 -2.07
N ILE A 143 -5.33 4.48 -2.40
CA ILE A 143 -3.94 4.27 -2.85
C ILE A 143 -3.68 5.07 -4.15
N SER A 144 -4.60 5.01 -5.12
CA SER A 144 -4.53 5.79 -6.37
C SER A 144 -4.44 7.29 -6.12
N ASN A 145 -5.22 7.83 -5.18
CA ASN A 145 -5.15 9.25 -4.82
C ASN A 145 -3.79 9.60 -4.22
N PHE A 146 -3.22 8.75 -3.37
CA PHE A 146 -1.87 8.97 -2.85
C PHE A 146 -0.85 9.02 -3.98
N VAL A 147 -0.84 8.01 -4.85
CA VAL A 147 0.15 7.89 -5.94
C VAL A 147 0.01 9.02 -6.97
N PHE A 148 -1.20 9.27 -7.47
CA PHE A 148 -1.38 10.16 -8.62
C PHE A 148 -1.73 11.60 -8.25
N LEU A 149 -2.48 11.85 -7.17
CA LEU A 149 -2.87 13.20 -6.78
C LEU A 149 -1.86 13.83 -5.81
N ILE A 150 -1.35 13.05 -4.84
CA ILE A 150 -0.47 13.56 -3.80
C ILE A 150 1.00 13.49 -4.24
N CYS A 151 1.47 12.32 -4.67
CA CYS A 151 2.84 12.14 -5.16
C CYS A 151 3.04 12.67 -6.58
N LYS A 152 1.94 12.98 -7.32
CA LYS A 152 1.95 13.49 -8.70
C LYS A 152 2.72 12.59 -9.68
N ILE A 153 2.67 11.28 -9.46
CA ILE A 153 3.29 10.31 -10.36
C ILE A 153 2.45 10.20 -11.63
N LYS A 154 3.10 10.22 -12.79
CA LYS A 154 2.42 9.98 -14.07
C LYS A 154 2.08 8.51 -14.24
N LYS A 155 0.94 8.23 -14.85
CA LYS A 155 0.50 6.86 -15.14
C LYS A 155 1.21 6.36 -16.42
N ASN A 156 2.42 5.87 -16.27
CA ASN A 156 3.30 5.42 -17.35
C ASN A 156 3.71 3.93 -17.24
N TRP A 157 2.99 3.16 -16.42
CA TRP A 157 3.23 1.75 -16.24
C TRP A 157 1.92 0.97 -16.38
N SER A 158 1.95 -0.16 -17.10
CA SER A 158 0.87 -1.13 -17.13
C SER A 158 1.44 -2.54 -16.99
N SER A 159 0.70 -3.44 -16.33
CA SER A 159 1.09 -4.84 -16.19
C SER A 159 1.19 -5.56 -17.55
N LYS A 160 0.35 -5.14 -18.52
CA LYS A 160 0.37 -5.68 -19.89
C LYS A 160 1.67 -5.32 -20.62
N ASP A 161 2.07 -4.05 -20.57
CA ASP A 161 3.31 -3.59 -21.22
C ASP A 161 4.54 -4.22 -20.56
N GLN A 162 4.53 -4.34 -19.23
CA GLN A 162 5.60 -5.02 -18.49
C GLN A 162 5.70 -6.50 -18.84
N LYS A 163 4.56 -7.19 -18.97
CA LYS A 163 4.54 -8.59 -19.43
C LYS A 163 5.18 -8.72 -20.82
N ILE A 164 4.78 -7.89 -21.78
CA ILE A 164 5.33 -7.90 -23.14
C ILE A 164 6.83 -7.63 -23.12
N LYS A 165 7.27 -6.64 -22.33
CA LYS A 165 8.69 -6.31 -22.19
C LYS A 165 9.50 -7.50 -21.67
N LEU A 166 9.08 -8.13 -20.56
CA LEU A 166 9.74 -9.30 -19.98
C LEU A 166 9.81 -10.47 -20.96
N ILE A 167 8.75 -10.70 -21.73
CA ILE A 167 8.71 -11.74 -22.74
C ILE A 167 9.74 -11.48 -23.82
N ASN A 168 9.83 -10.24 -24.31
CA ASN A 168 10.81 -9.87 -25.34
C ASN A 168 12.24 -9.97 -24.79
N GLU A 169 12.50 -9.53 -23.57
CA GLU A 169 13.81 -9.68 -22.92
C GLU A 169 14.24 -11.17 -22.84
N VAL A 170 13.32 -12.05 -22.45
CA VAL A 170 13.60 -13.51 -22.42
C VAL A 170 13.85 -14.06 -23.83
N ARG A 171 13.06 -13.65 -24.83
CA ARG A 171 13.26 -14.08 -26.23
C ARG A 171 14.61 -13.62 -26.76
N ASP A 172 14.97 -12.38 -26.51
CA ASP A 172 16.27 -11.84 -26.97
C ASP A 172 17.44 -12.58 -26.31
N GLN A 173 17.30 -12.93 -25.02
CA GLN A 173 18.31 -13.70 -24.29
C GLN A 173 18.43 -15.15 -24.75
N VAL A 174 17.31 -15.79 -25.03
CA VAL A 174 17.26 -17.20 -25.45
C VAL A 174 17.65 -17.37 -26.93
N GLY A 175 17.26 -16.44 -27.80
CA GLY A 175 17.46 -16.52 -29.23
C GLY A 175 16.90 -17.82 -29.81
N THR A 176 17.72 -18.58 -30.49
CA THR A 176 17.38 -19.89 -31.11
C THR A 176 17.67 -21.09 -30.20
N HIS A 177 18.16 -20.87 -28.99
CA HIS A 177 18.53 -21.95 -28.08
C HIS A 177 17.33 -22.62 -27.42
N LYS A 178 17.50 -23.90 -27.04
CA LYS A 178 16.49 -24.63 -26.26
C LYS A 178 16.54 -24.21 -24.79
N VAL A 179 15.37 -24.14 -24.14
CA VAL A 179 15.22 -23.79 -22.72
C VAL A 179 14.65 -24.99 -21.98
N ILE A 180 15.18 -25.23 -20.79
CA ILE A 180 14.66 -26.22 -19.86
C ILE A 180 13.95 -25.44 -18.73
N CYS A 181 12.68 -25.77 -18.51
CA CYS A 181 11.90 -25.20 -17.39
C CYS A 181 11.60 -26.29 -16.37
N ALA A 182 12.16 -26.17 -15.18
CA ALA A 182 11.83 -27.04 -14.05
C ALA A 182 10.52 -26.57 -13.38
N LEU A 183 9.47 -27.38 -13.48
CA LEU A 183 8.17 -27.09 -12.88
C LEU A 183 8.08 -27.66 -11.47
N SER A 184 8.03 -26.79 -10.48
CA SER A 184 7.82 -27.17 -9.06
C SER A 184 6.36 -27.45 -8.72
N GLY A 185 5.42 -27.19 -9.63
CA GLY A 185 3.98 -27.24 -9.37
C GLY A 185 3.42 -26.00 -8.66
N GLY A 186 4.26 -25.04 -8.30
CA GLY A 186 3.82 -23.74 -7.76
C GLY A 186 3.27 -22.80 -8.83
N VAL A 187 2.52 -21.79 -8.39
CA VAL A 187 1.88 -20.80 -9.28
C VAL A 187 2.91 -20.09 -10.16
N ASP A 188 4.03 -19.66 -9.60
CA ASP A 188 5.05 -18.90 -10.31
C ASP A 188 5.67 -19.69 -11.45
N SER A 189 6.11 -20.93 -11.20
CA SER A 189 6.69 -21.81 -12.20
C SER A 189 5.68 -22.17 -13.31
N SER A 190 4.40 -22.38 -12.95
CA SER A 190 3.33 -22.64 -13.91
C SER A 190 3.04 -21.45 -14.80
N VAL A 191 3.01 -20.22 -14.25
CA VAL A 191 2.82 -18.99 -15.03
C VAL A 191 3.97 -18.76 -15.99
N VAL A 192 5.21 -19.01 -15.57
CA VAL A 192 6.40 -18.89 -16.46
C VAL A 192 6.30 -19.89 -17.60
N ALA A 193 6.04 -21.17 -17.33
CA ALA A 193 5.93 -22.21 -18.34
C ALA A 193 4.82 -21.92 -19.36
N VAL A 194 3.62 -21.59 -18.90
CA VAL A 194 2.48 -21.23 -19.77
C VAL A 194 2.78 -19.99 -20.60
N SER A 195 3.36 -18.96 -20.01
CA SER A 195 3.71 -17.72 -20.72
C SER A 195 4.75 -18.00 -21.81
N TYR A 196 5.75 -18.84 -21.54
CA TYR A 196 6.78 -19.20 -22.50
C TYR A 196 6.24 -20.06 -23.65
N THR A 197 5.44 -21.09 -23.37
CA THR A 197 4.86 -21.97 -24.39
C THR A 197 3.93 -21.25 -25.35
N HIS A 198 3.06 -20.38 -24.85
CA HIS A 198 2.16 -19.56 -25.69
C HIS A 198 2.89 -18.56 -26.60
N LEU A 199 4.15 -18.28 -26.33
CA LEU A 199 4.89 -17.22 -27.01
C LEU A 199 5.98 -17.75 -27.96
N THR A 200 6.35 -19.00 -27.84
CA THR A 200 7.47 -19.60 -28.57
C THR A 200 7.11 -20.77 -29.49
N LEU A 201 5.94 -21.38 -29.29
CA LEU A 201 5.50 -22.46 -30.18
C LEU A 201 4.75 -21.87 -31.37
N PRO A 202 5.13 -22.19 -32.61
CA PRO A 202 4.23 -22.04 -33.74
C PRO A 202 3.00 -22.93 -33.49
N THR A 203 1.83 -22.37 -33.65
CA THR A 203 0.54 -23.02 -33.40
C THR A 203 0.20 -24.18 -34.32
N ASN A 204 1.13 -24.69 -35.09
CA ASN A 204 0.94 -25.78 -36.07
C ASN A 204 2.12 -26.77 -36.07
N THR A 205 2.13 -27.67 -35.12
CA THR A 205 2.66 -29.01 -35.33
C THR A 205 1.70 -30.01 -34.69
N PRO A 206 0.89 -30.72 -35.49
CA PRO A 206 0.21 -31.91 -34.98
C PRO A 206 1.28 -32.95 -34.61
N VAL A 207 1.17 -33.54 -33.42
CA VAL A 207 1.88 -34.75 -33.01
C VAL A 207 1.17 -35.92 -33.60
#